data_dd72564e8fbd955b70106eb7f52f6c4f
#
_entry.id   dd72564e8fbd955b70106eb7f52f6c4f
#
_cell.length_a   1.000
_cell.length_b   1.000
_cell.length_c   1.000
_cell.angle_alpha   90.00
_cell.angle_beta   90.00
_cell.angle_gamma   90.00
#
_symmetry.space_group_name_H-M   'P 1'
#
loop_
_entity.id
_entity.type
_entity.pdbx_description
1 polymer ?
#
loop_
_entity_poly.entity_id
_entity_poly.type
_entity_poly.pdbx_seq_one_letter_code
_entity_poly.pdbx_strand_id
1 'polypeptide(L)'
;DMNQLPIFVNLSGRKVILLGSGEMADAKRRLYERAGAVVVDDEAAADAALAVVALEDDDEALAAVRRLRARGLLVNAVDRSALCDFTTPAIIDRDPVLIAIGTGGASAGLAKSLRQRLERLLPGNLGNLATGLAAAKDRIRQIWPESARAARWIYCPKAPRPVSKPGWPCLLPMRCPRSRICC
;
A
#
# COMPACT_ATOMS: atom_id res chain seq x y z
N ASP A 1 -14.26 -15.87 -3.29
CA ASP A 1 -14.61 -14.63 -4.03
C ASP A 1 -13.94 -13.42 -3.37
N MET A 2 -13.46 -12.49 -4.17
CA MET A 2 -12.81 -11.26 -3.71
C MET A 2 -13.85 -10.15 -3.63
N ASN A 3 -14.16 -9.70 -2.42
CA ASN A 3 -15.19 -8.69 -2.20
C ASN A 3 -14.69 -7.23 -2.31
N GLN A 4 -13.38 -7.02 -2.29
CA GLN A 4 -12.73 -5.72 -2.40
C GLN A 4 -11.52 -5.80 -3.31
N LEU A 5 -11.33 -4.80 -4.18
CA LEU A 5 -10.14 -4.68 -5.01
C LEU A 5 -9.04 -3.93 -4.26
N PRO A 6 -7.88 -4.56 -3.96
CA PRO A 6 -6.74 -3.84 -3.39
C PRO A 6 -6.06 -2.99 -4.46
N ILE A 7 -5.98 -1.68 -4.21
CA ILE A 7 -5.28 -0.71 -5.07
C ILE A 7 -4.39 0.21 -4.25
N PHE A 8 -3.33 0.73 -4.87
CA PHE A 8 -2.51 1.81 -4.33
C PHE A 8 -2.87 3.10 -5.06
N VAL A 9 -3.28 4.12 -4.31
CA VAL A 9 -3.67 5.42 -4.85
C VAL A 9 -2.51 6.39 -4.71
N ASN A 10 -2.11 7.03 -5.79
CA ASN A 10 -1.14 8.11 -5.74
C ASN A 10 -1.86 9.39 -5.31
N LEU A 11 -1.53 9.88 -4.12
CA LEU A 11 -2.13 11.08 -3.51
C LEU A 11 -1.19 12.27 -3.48
N SER A 12 0.01 12.17 -4.03
CA SER A 12 0.98 13.26 -4.02
C SER A 12 0.40 14.55 -4.62
N GLY A 13 0.31 15.60 -3.80
CA GLY A 13 -0.26 16.91 -4.17
C GLY A 13 -1.78 16.93 -4.36
N ARG A 14 -2.48 15.81 -4.17
CA ARG A 14 -3.95 15.76 -4.33
C ARG A 14 -4.66 16.10 -3.03
N LYS A 15 -5.79 16.78 -3.15
CA LYS A 15 -6.63 17.11 -1.99
C LYS A 15 -7.38 15.87 -1.48
N VAL A 16 -7.41 15.73 -0.16
CA VAL A 16 -8.27 14.78 0.55
C VAL A 16 -9.11 15.55 1.56
N ILE A 17 -10.43 15.46 1.44
CA ILE A 17 -11.34 16.09 2.40
C ILE A 17 -11.37 15.24 3.66
N LEU A 18 -11.18 15.87 4.83
CA LEU A 18 -11.31 15.23 6.14
C LEU A 18 -12.27 16.05 6.99
N LEU A 19 -13.46 15.52 7.22
CA LEU A 19 -14.48 16.12 8.08
C LEU A 19 -14.45 15.48 9.46
N GLY A 20 -14.40 16.30 10.49
CA GLY A 20 -14.35 15.88 11.88
C GLY A 20 -13.06 16.30 12.58
N SER A 21 -12.99 16.03 13.88
CA SER A 21 -11.88 16.41 14.76
C SER A 21 -11.58 15.30 15.77
N GLY A 22 -10.55 15.50 16.62
CA GLY A 22 -10.14 14.54 17.62
C GLY A 22 -9.16 13.48 17.14
N GLU A 23 -8.82 12.55 18.02
CA GLU A 23 -7.71 11.60 17.82
C GLU A 23 -7.84 10.76 16.54
N MET A 24 -9.06 10.34 16.20
CA MET A 24 -9.34 9.54 15.00
C MET A 24 -9.12 10.34 13.73
N ALA A 25 -9.61 11.57 13.67
CA ALA A 25 -9.39 12.49 12.55
C ALA A 25 -7.91 12.81 12.40
N ASP A 26 -7.20 13.09 13.50
CA ASP A 26 -5.77 13.37 13.51
C ASP A 26 -4.92 12.18 13.02
N ALA A 27 -5.29 10.95 13.41
CA ALA A 27 -4.63 9.75 12.92
C ALA A 27 -4.80 9.59 11.41
N LYS A 28 -5.99 9.88 10.88
CA LYS A 28 -6.25 9.88 9.43
C LYS A 28 -5.49 11.00 8.73
N ARG A 29 -5.49 12.22 9.27
CA ARG A 29 -4.72 13.35 8.73
C ARG A 29 -3.25 12.96 8.55
N ARG A 30 -2.59 12.50 9.62
CA ARG A 30 -1.18 12.07 9.55
C ARG A 30 -0.93 10.98 8.51
N LEU A 31 -1.87 10.04 8.33
CA LEU A 31 -1.74 8.98 7.35
C LEU A 31 -1.75 9.52 5.91
N TYR A 32 -2.72 10.39 5.60
CA TYR A 32 -2.87 10.94 4.26
C TYR A 32 -1.76 11.96 3.92
N GLU A 33 -1.35 12.79 4.87
CA GLU A 33 -0.20 13.70 4.72
C GLU A 33 1.09 12.92 4.47
N ARG A 34 1.31 11.81 5.18
CA ARG A 34 2.46 10.92 4.92
C ARG A 34 2.41 10.30 3.52
N ALA A 35 1.23 10.10 2.95
CA ALA A 35 1.05 9.67 1.57
C ALA A 35 1.18 10.82 0.55
N GLY A 36 1.54 12.02 0.99
CA GLY A 36 1.74 13.21 0.15
C GLY A 36 0.47 13.97 -0.21
N ALA A 37 -0.67 13.66 0.41
CA ALA A 37 -1.92 14.37 0.18
C ALA A 37 -1.94 15.75 0.87
N VAL A 38 -2.70 16.67 0.30
CA VAL A 38 -3.09 17.94 0.94
C VAL A 38 -4.44 17.72 1.63
N VAL A 39 -4.41 17.58 2.96
CA VAL A 39 -5.62 17.35 3.74
C VAL A 39 -6.33 18.68 3.99
N VAL A 40 -7.60 18.77 3.63
CA VAL A 40 -8.45 19.94 3.77
C VAL A 40 -9.71 19.60 4.56
N ASP A 41 -10.24 20.55 5.33
CA ASP A 41 -11.49 20.43 6.09
C ASP A 41 -12.70 21.07 5.39
N ASP A 42 -12.47 21.67 4.23
CA ASP A 42 -13.52 22.24 3.39
C ASP A 42 -14.23 21.16 2.58
N GLU A 43 -15.48 20.87 2.93
CA GLU A 43 -16.32 19.91 2.21
C GLU A 43 -16.53 20.31 0.74
N ALA A 44 -16.51 21.60 0.43
CA ALA A 44 -16.71 22.13 -0.92
C ALA A 44 -15.43 22.15 -1.78
N ALA A 45 -14.28 21.74 -1.22
CA ALA A 45 -13.00 21.77 -1.91
C ALA A 45 -13.09 21.10 -3.29
N ALA A 46 -12.75 21.84 -4.35
CA ALA A 46 -12.73 21.32 -5.71
C ALA A 46 -11.56 20.35 -5.89
N ASP A 47 -11.70 19.42 -6.83
CA ASP A 47 -10.66 18.46 -7.25
C ASP A 47 -10.14 17.54 -6.13
N ALA A 48 -10.93 17.31 -5.09
CA ALA A 48 -10.59 16.32 -4.09
C ALA A 48 -10.58 14.90 -4.69
N ALA A 49 -9.59 14.12 -4.29
CA ALA A 49 -9.44 12.74 -4.77
C ALA A 49 -10.29 11.75 -3.97
N LEU A 50 -10.35 11.96 -2.66
CA LEU A 50 -11.01 11.08 -1.69
C LEU A 50 -11.61 11.96 -0.59
N ALA A 51 -12.54 11.37 0.18
CA ALA A 51 -13.05 12.00 1.38
C ALA A 51 -13.06 11.04 2.57
N VAL A 52 -12.82 11.57 3.75
CA VAL A 52 -12.83 10.88 5.04
C VAL A 52 -13.80 11.60 5.96
N VAL A 53 -14.72 10.86 6.56
CA VAL A 53 -15.69 11.37 7.52
C VAL A 53 -15.38 10.76 8.88
N ALA A 54 -14.94 11.59 9.82
CA ALA A 54 -14.61 11.25 11.20
C ALA A 54 -15.45 12.09 12.18
N LEU A 55 -16.74 12.24 11.86
CA LEU A 55 -17.73 12.89 12.71
C LEU A 55 -18.23 11.92 13.76
N GLU A 56 -18.49 12.41 14.98
CA GLU A 56 -18.97 11.57 16.08
C GLU A 56 -20.46 11.23 15.92
N ASP A 57 -21.27 12.18 15.52
CA ASP A 57 -22.70 12.00 15.32
C ASP A 57 -23.01 11.15 14.07
N ASP A 58 -23.87 10.15 14.22
CA ASP A 58 -24.19 9.20 13.16
C ASP A 58 -25.03 9.82 12.05
N ASP A 59 -25.95 10.70 12.37
CA ASP A 59 -26.82 11.36 11.39
C ASP A 59 -26.04 12.40 10.58
N GLU A 60 -25.17 13.16 11.25
CA GLU A 60 -24.25 14.08 10.57
C GLU A 60 -23.28 13.34 9.65
N ALA A 61 -22.68 12.24 10.14
CA ALA A 61 -21.77 11.42 9.34
C ALA A 61 -22.48 10.85 8.10
N LEU A 62 -23.70 10.31 8.25
CA LEU A 62 -24.48 9.80 7.14
C LEU A 62 -24.83 10.89 6.13
N ALA A 63 -25.22 12.08 6.62
CA ALA A 63 -25.53 13.22 5.76
C ALA A 63 -24.30 13.69 4.97
N ALA A 64 -23.13 13.79 5.63
CA ALA A 64 -21.86 14.14 4.99
C ALA A 64 -21.45 13.11 3.92
N VAL A 65 -21.54 11.81 4.23
CA VAL A 65 -21.25 10.74 3.27
C VAL A 65 -22.13 10.87 2.02
N ARG A 66 -23.44 11.13 2.19
CA ARG A 66 -24.37 11.30 1.06
C ARG A 66 -23.97 12.50 0.18
N ARG A 67 -23.65 13.65 0.79
CA ARG A 67 -23.23 14.85 0.06
C ARG A 67 -21.94 14.64 -0.72
N LEU A 68 -20.94 14.01 -0.08
CA LEU A 68 -19.65 13.74 -0.71
C LEU A 68 -19.77 12.72 -1.86
N ARG A 69 -20.59 11.68 -1.69
CA ARG A 69 -20.89 10.72 -2.76
C ARG A 69 -21.63 11.36 -3.94
N ALA A 70 -22.55 12.28 -3.68
CA ALA A 70 -23.25 13.03 -4.73
C ALA A 70 -22.29 13.86 -5.60
N ARG A 71 -21.09 14.18 -5.08
CA ARG A 71 -20.00 14.82 -5.81
C ARG A 71 -19.10 13.83 -6.55
N GLY A 72 -19.37 12.53 -6.50
CA GLY A 72 -18.58 11.48 -7.13
C GLY A 72 -17.32 11.08 -6.34
N LEU A 73 -17.21 11.48 -5.07
CA LEU A 73 -16.06 11.12 -4.24
C LEU A 73 -16.23 9.73 -3.62
N LEU A 74 -15.15 8.98 -3.56
CA LEU A 74 -15.07 7.78 -2.71
C LEU A 74 -14.88 8.21 -1.26
N VAL A 75 -15.69 7.65 -0.36
CA VAL A 75 -15.73 8.05 1.05
C VAL A 75 -15.30 6.91 1.96
N ASN A 76 -14.47 7.24 2.95
CA ASN A 76 -14.20 6.40 4.12
C ASN A 76 -14.84 7.03 5.36
N ALA A 77 -15.85 6.39 5.92
CA ALA A 77 -16.46 6.79 7.20
C ALA A 77 -15.80 6.00 8.32
N VAL A 78 -15.13 6.71 9.25
CA VAL A 78 -14.38 6.11 10.35
C VAL A 78 -15.35 5.34 11.26
N ASP A 79 -14.99 4.09 11.59
CA ASP A 79 -15.74 3.14 12.42
C ASP A 79 -17.16 2.78 11.87
N ARG A 80 -17.48 3.14 10.65
CA ARG A 80 -18.76 2.88 9.99
C ARG A 80 -18.54 2.14 8.67
N SER A 81 -18.14 0.87 8.74
CA SER A 81 -17.78 0.07 7.56
C SER A 81 -18.89 0.00 6.49
N ALA A 82 -20.15 0.00 6.90
CA ALA A 82 -21.30 0.00 5.98
C ALA A 82 -21.41 1.29 5.14
N LEU A 83 -20.81 2.38 5.58
CA LEU A 83 -20.78 3.67 4.88
C LEU A 83 -19.49 3.90 4.09
N CYS A 84 -18.60 2.92 4.02
CA CYS A 84 -17.32 3.06 3.35
C CYS A 84 -17.34 2.57 1.91
N ASP A 85 -16.89 3.40 0.97
CA ASP A 85 -16.60 2.98 -0.41
C ASP A 85 -15.22 2.33 -0.50
N PHE A 86 -14.30 2.68 0.39
CA PHE A 86 -12.99 2.06 0.55
C PHE A 86 -12.60 1.96 2.01
N THR A 87 -11.69 1.04 2.32
CA THR A 87 -11.15 0.86 3.67
C THR A 87 -9.66 1.16 3.69
N THR A 88 -9.18 1.65 4.85
CA THR A 88 -7.75 1.85 5.08
C THR A 88 -7.16 0.57 5.66
N PRO A 89 -6.24 -0.11 4.96
CA PRO A 89 -5.64 -1.36 5.43
C PRO A 89 -4.61 -1.12 6.55
N ALA A 90 -4.17 -2.19 7.22
CA ALA A 90 -2.94 -2.15 7.99
C ALA A 90 -1.75 -2.14 7.04
N ILE A 91 -0.81 -1.21 7.22
CA ILE A 91 0.28 -0.93 6.28
C ILE A 91 1.62 -1.30 6.89
N ILE A 92 2.45 -2.00 6.10
CA ILE A 92 3.89 -2.15 6.35
C ILE A 92 4.60 -1.32 5.30
N ASP A 93 5.37 -0.35 5.78
CA ASP A 93 6.12 0.59 4.96
C ASP A 93 7.60 0.24 5.03
N ARG A 94 8.17 -0.07 3.86
CA ARG A 94 9.60 -0.30 3.62
C ARG A 94 10.01 0.43 2.34
N ASP A 95 9.61 1.68 2.23
CA ASP A 95 9.74 2.54 1.02
C ASP A 95 10.89 2.11 0.09
N PRO A 96 10.65 1.85 -1.21
CA PRO A 96 9.38 1.99 -1.93
C PRO A 96 8.46 0.76 -1.86
N VAL A 97 8.75 -0.24 -1.03
CA VAL A 97 7.90 -1.44 -0.89
C VAL A 97 6.82 -1.19 0.14
N LEU A 98 5.57 -1.27 -0.28
CA LEU A 98 4.40 -1.17 0.58
C LEU A 98 3.64 -2.50 0.59
N ILE A 99 3.22 -2.94 1.78
CA ILE A 99 2.36 -4.10 1.95
C ILE A 99 1.09 -3.66 2.68
N ALA A 100 -0.05 -3.93 2.09
CA ALA A 100 -1.35 -3.60 2.63
C ALA A 100 -2.12 -4.88 3.03
N ILE A 101 -2.69 -4.90 4.23
CA ILE A 101 -3.39 -6.05 4.78
C ILE A 101 -4.81 -5.61 5.13
N GLY A 102 -5.78 -6.12 4.37
CA GLY A 102 -7.20 -5.92 4.59
C GLY A 102 -7.89 -7.20 5.05
N THR A 103 -8.94 -7.06 5.87
CA THR A 103 -9.78 -8.18 6.32
C THR A 103 -11.23 -8.02 5.89
N GLY A 104 -11.51 -7.14 4.91
CA GLY A 104 -12.87 -6.85 4.47
C GLY A 104 -13.77 -6.25 5.55
N GLY A 105 -13.19 -5.60 6.57
CA GLY A 105 -13.93 -5.07 7.72
C GLY A 105 -14.17 -6.11 8.83
N ALA A 106 -13.82 -7.39 8.63
CA ALA A 106 -14.14 -8.46 9.57
C ALA A 106 -13.35 -8.35 10.89
N SER A 107 -12.07 -7.92 10.88
CA SER A 107 -11.27 -7.82 12.10
C SER A 107 -10.05 -6.91 11.95
N ALA A 108 -10.10 -5.73 12.53
CA ALA A 108 -8.95 -4.83 12.65
C ALA A 108 -7.82 -5.45 13.51
N GLY A 109 -8.18 -6.22 14.54
CA GLY A 109 -7.22 -6.92 15.39
C GLY A 109 -6.41 -7.97 14.63
N LEU A 110 -7.06 -8.73 13.75
CA LEU A 110 -6.38 -9.70 12.87
C LEU A 110 -5.43 -8.99 11.90
N ALA A 111 -5.88 -7.92 11.25
CA ALA A 111 -5.03 -7.13 10.35
C ALA A 111 -3.79 -6.58 11.08
N LYS A 112 -3.96 -6.06 12.30
CA LYS A 112 -2.86 -5.58 13.16
C LYS A 112 -1.89 -6.71 13.51
N SER A 113 -2.39 -7.87 13.93
CA SER A 113 -1.58 -9.03 14.30
C SER A 113 -0.76 -9.54 13.10
N LEU A 114 -1.39 -9.67 11.94
CA LEU A 114 -0.70 -10.06 10.70
C LEU A 114 0.38 -9.04 10.30
N ARG A 115 0.08 -7.74 10.39
CA ARG A 115 1.06 -6.68 10.16
C ARG A 115 2.29 -6.86 11.06
N GLN A 116 2.09 -6.97 12.38
CA GLN A 116 3.17 -7.13 13.35
C GLN A 116 4.00 -8.40 13.11
N ARG A 117 3.36 -9.50 12.70
CA ARG A 117 4.04 -10.75 12.37
C ARG A 117 4.89 -10.62 11.12
N LEU A 118 4.36 -10.02 10.07
CA LEU A 118 5.08 -9.79 8.81
C LEU A 118 6.21 -8.77 8.99
N GLU A 119 6.03 -7.72 9.78
CA GLU A 119 7.10 -6.75 10.09
C GLU A 119 8.34 -7.39 10.71
N ARG A 120 8.16 -8.43 11.53
CA ARG A 120 9.29 -9.20 12.12
C ARG A 120 9.98 -10.12 11.12
N LEU A 121 9.27 -10.57 10.10
CA LEU A 121 9.81 -11.46 9.07
C LEU A 121 10.52 -10.71 7.93
N LEU A 122 10.09 -9.48 7.67
CA LEU A 122 10.61 -8.69 6.56
C LEU A 122 11.83 -7.89 7.01
N PRO A 123 12.94 -7.96 6.26
CA PRO A 123 14.13 -7.18 6.59
C PRO A 123 13.86 -5.69 6.48
N GLY A 124 14.48 -4.90 7.38
CA GLY A 124 14.33 -3.45 7.38
C GLY A 124 14.85 -2.76 6.12
N ASN A 125 15.79 -3.41 5.41
CA ASN A 125 16.43 -2.89 4.19
C ASN A 125 15.75 -3.37 2.88
N LEU A 126 14.52 -3.88 2.94
CA LEU A 126 13.78 -4.38 1.77
C LEU A 126 13.62 -3.30 0.70
N GLY A 127 13.41 -2.05 1.09
CA GLY A 127 13.33 -0.92 0.18
C GLY A 127 14.63 -0.68 -0.60
N ASN A 128 15.79 -0.80 0.07
CA ASN A 128 17.09 -0.67 -0.59
C ASN A 128 17.28 -1.74 -1.69
N LEU A 129 16.77 -2.96 -1.46
CA LEU A 129 16.76 -4.00 -2.47
C LEU A 129 15.91 -3.59 -3.69
N ALA A 130 14.70 -3.09 -3.46
CA ALA A 130 13.82 -2.65 -4.52
C ALA A 130 14.43 -1.49 -5.34
N THR A 131 15.02 -0.51 -4.66
CA THR A 131 15.72 0.62 -5.29
C THR A 131 16.93 0.14 -6.11
N GLY A 132 17.73 -0.77 -5.57
CA GLY A 132 18.86 -1.36 -6.29
C GLY A 132 18.43 -2.14 -7.53
N LEU A 133 17.32 -2.88 -7.46
CA LEU A 133 16.75 -3.57 -8.63
C LEU A 133 16.22 -2.58 -9.67
N ALA A 134 15.58 -1.50 -9.25
CA ALA A 134 15.13 -0.45 -10.16
C ALA A 134 16.30 0.21 -10.89
N ALA A 135 17.39 0.54 -10.19
CA ALA A 135 18.60 1.11 -10.78
C ALA A 135 19.31 0.14 -11.75
N ALA A 136 19.21 -1.18 -11.50
CA ALA A 136 19.80 -2.18 -12.38
C ALA A 136 18.91 -2.54 -13.58
N LYS A 137 17.68 -2.04 -13.66
CA LYS A 137 16.65 -2.46 -14.61
C LYS A 137 17.09 -2.36 -16.07
N ASP A 138 17.72 -1.26 -16.44
CA ASP A 138 18.13 -1.04 -17.84
C ASP A 138 19.28 -1.96 -18.24
N ARG A 139 20.22 -2.17 -17.32
CA ARG A 139 21.32 -3.14 -17.53
C ARG A 139 20.79 -4.57 -17.64
N ILE A 140 19.79 -4.94 -16.81
CA ILE A 140 19.13 -6.24 -16.88
C ILE A 140 18.42 -6.43 -18.23
N ARG A 141 17.74 -5.40 -18.74
CA ARG A 141 17.06 -5.42 -20.03
C ARG A 141 18.04 -5.58 -21.21
N GLN A 142 19.22 -4.98 -21.13
CA GLN A 142 20.26 -5.14 -22.15
C GLN A 142 20.79 -6.59 -22.20
N ILE A 143 20.95 -7.23 -21.03
CA ILE A 143 21.45 -8.62 -20.94
C ILE A 143 20.35 -9.63 -21.30
N TRP A 144 19.11 -9.37 -20.88
CA TRP A 144 17.94 -10.23 -21.09
C TRP A 144 16.78 -9.39 -21.67
N PRO A 145 16.71 -9.21 -22.97
CA PRO A 145 15.70 -8.34 -23.62
C PRO A 145 14.26 -8.83 -23.44
N GLU A 146 14.06 -10.11 -23.17
CA GLU A 146 12.72 -10.66 -22.90
C GLU A 146 12.35 -10.51 -21.43
N SER A 147 11.17 -9.94 -21.14
CA SER A 147 10.68 -9.70 -19.78
C SER A 147 10.64 -10.95 -18.89
N ALA A 148 10.35 -12.11 -19.48
CA ALA A 148 10.35 -13.40 -18.79
C ALA A 148 11.75 -13.83 -18.30
N ARG A 149 12.81 -13.41 -18.99
CA ARG A 149 14.19 -13.69 -18.59
C ARG A 149 14.67 -12.78 -17.46
N ALA A 150 14.23 -11.51 -17.48
CA ALA A 150 14.54 -10.57 -16.39
C ALA A 150 13.96 -11.02 -15.04
N ALA A 151 12.76 -11.61 -15.03
CA ALA A 151 12.17 -12.17 -13.83
C ALA A 151 12.96 -13.38 -13.29
N ARG A 152 13.53 -14.22 -14.16
CA ARG A 152 14.38 -15.36 -13.78
C ARG A 152 15.66 -14.94 -13.07
N TRP A 153 16.22 -13.76 -13.42
CA TRP A 153 17.44 -13.28 -12.80
C TRP A 153 17.25 -12.99 -11.29
N ILE A 154 16.08 -12.53 -10.88
CA ILE A 154 15.76 -12.25 -9.49
C ILE A 154 15.63 -13.54 -8.66
N TYR A 155 15.18 -14.64 -9.30
CA TYR A 155 14.85 -15.90 -8.63
C TYR A 155 15.86 -17.04 -8.91
N CYS A 156 16.85 -16.85 -9.80
CA CYS A 156 17.82 -17.90 -10.14
C CYS A 156 19.08 -17.81 -9.27
N PRO A 157 19.33 -18.76 -8.36
CA PRO A 157 20.51 -18.76 -7.52
C PRO A 157 21.83 -18.96 -8.29
N LYS A 158 21.77 -19.36 -9.57
CA LYS A 158 22.92 -19.54 -10.46
C LYS A 158 23.16 -18.36 -11.40
N ALA A 159 22.31 -17.34 -11.40
CA ALA A 159 22.57 -16.13 -12.17
C ALA A 159 23.88 -15.49 -11.68
N PRO A 160 24.73 -14.96 -12.58
CA PRO A 160 25.95 -14.27 -12.16
C PRO A 160 25.55 -13.16 -11.20
N ARG A 161 26.03 -13.25 -9.97
CA ARG A 161 25.76 -12.24 -8.95
C ARG A 161 26.27 -10.91 -9.49
N PRO A 162 25.48 -9.83 -9.48
CA PRO A 162 26.06 -8.52 -9.67
C PRO A 162 27.13 -8.41 -8.60
N VAL A 163 28.30 -7.87 -8.96
CA VAL A 163 29.44 -7.69 -8.05
C VAL A 163 28.90 -6.99 -6.80
N SER A 164 28.55 -7.80 -5.80
CA SER A 164 27.91 -7.34 -4.58
C SER A 164 28.99 -6.83 -3.66
N LYS A 165 28.78 -5.66 -3.09
CA LYS A 165 29.47 -5.29 -1.85
C LYS A 165 29.23 -6.43 -0.84
N PRO A 166 30.26 -6.86 -0.09
CA PRO A 166 30.12 -7.98 0.83
C PRO A 166 29.07 -7.66 1.91
N GLY A 167 28.10 -8.52 2.11
CA GLY A 167 27.13 -8.40 3.20
C GLY A 167 25.66 -8.73 2.92
N TRP A 168 25.28 -9.22 1.73
CA TRP A 168 23.89 -9.57 1.45
C TRP A 168 23.64 -11.08 1.63
N PRO A 169 22.92 -11.51 2.67
CA PRO A 169 22.51 -12.91 2.76
C PRO A 169 21.46 -13.22 1.69
N CYS A 170 21.56 -14.38 1.06
CA CYS A 170 20.50 -14.95 0.25
C CYS A 170 19.24 -15.10 1.09
N LEU A 171 18.28 -14.22 0.89
CA LEU A 171 16.97 -14.30 1.54
C LEU A 171 16.08 -15.24 0.74
N LEU A 172 15.89 -16.44 1.29
CA LEU A 172 14.95 -17.51 1.00
C LEU A 172 15.52 -18.72 0.25
N PRO A 173 15.49 -19.90 0.87
CA PRO A 173 15.61 -21.17 0.16
C PRO A 173 14.24 -21.51 -0.47
N MET A 174 13.92 -20.95 -1.63
CA MET A 174 12.82 -21.49 -2.41
C MET A 174 13.31 -22.69 -3.20
N ARG A 175 12.74 -23.86 -2.88
CA ARG A 175 12.90 -25.09 -3.67
C ARG A 175 12.42 -24.82 -5.09
N CYS A 176 13.32 -24.87 -6.03
CA CYS A 176 12.97 -24.93 -7.44
C CYS A 176 12.14 -26.21 -7.68
N PRO A 177 10.90 -26.14 -8.20
CA PRO A 177 10.21 -27.35 -8.59
C PRO A 177 11.02 -28.03 -9.69
N ARG A 178 11.24 -29.34 -9.53
CA ARG A 178 11.92 -30.20 -10.49
C ARG A 178 11.19 -30.16 -11.83
N SER A 179 11.64 -29.35 -12.76
CA SER A 179 11.41 -29.56 -14.18
C SER A 179 12.75 -29.53 -14.89
N ARG A 180 13.03 -30.64 -15.56
CA ARG A 180 14.20 -30.85 -16.42
C ARG A 180 14.22 -29.75 -17.47
N ILE A 181 15.13 -28.84 -17.40
CA ILE A 181 15.72 -27.94 -18.40
C ILE A 181 16.21 -26.71 -17.62
N CYS A 182 17.37 -26.87 -17.00
CA CYS A 182 18.26 -25.79 -16.64
C CYS A 182 19.64 -26.21 -17.19
N CYS A 183 19.85 -25.93 -18.46
CA CYS A 183 21.19 -25.74 -19.02
C CYS A 183 21.30 -24.31 -19.46
#